data_bdbd479a22c5b76e0e79e0ecf2886a19
#
_entry.id   bdbd479a22c5b76e0e79e0ecf2886a19
#
_cell.length_a   1.000
_cell.length_b   1.000
_cell.length_c   1.000
_cell.angle_alpha   90.00
_cell.angle_beta   90.00
_cell.angle_gamma   90.00
#
_symmetry.space_group_name_H-M   'P 1'
#
loop_
_entity.id
_entity.type
_entity.pdbx_description
1 polymer ?
#
loop_
_entity_poly.entity_id
_entity_poly.type
_entity_poly.pdbx_seq_one_letter_code
_entity_poly.pdbx_strand_id
1 'polypeptide(L)'
;MRHIAAVTIVTAVLLFTQTSASVQGGENKIPQMVDMTPAIEEPSELHALSAALMDGDSGRVLYEKDGKTPLANASTTKVLTCIVALESSPGDDYVQVSQNAASQPEVKLGLQKGEQYYLEDLLYSLMLKSHNDTAIAIAEHCGVTVEGFARMLNRKAKQIGCKDTCFITPNGLDAQDENGKHHTTAEDLALIMRYAIKNKTFLHISQTRDYTFSEITGKRTFSVHNANALLDMMDGVLAGKTGYTSQAGYCYVCAWEEEGKTFVVSLLGCGWPNHKTYKWSDTKKLLSYGAYNYDYETYWQEPHTSKILVTDGVENMQNIGEKVYLRGKCSVTSEDREKEILLKKGEAVTCKTEIPQKVSAPVLKGEKLGRIAYYLDGKLIDSYPVYAERSVEKISFKWYTEKVFHDFFH
;
A
#
# COMPACT_ATOMS: atom_id res chain seq x y z
N MET A 1 12.05 20.67 67.38
CA MET A 1 13.44 20.95 67.05
C MET A 1 13.60 20.77 65.54
N ARG A 2 13.86 21.84 64.84
CA ARG A 2 13.95 21.93 63.41
C ARG A 2 15.41 21.64 62.98
N HIS A 3 15.67 20.75 62.05
CA HIS A 3 16.96 20.69 61.36
C HIS A 3 16.79 21.08 59.91
N ILE A 4 17.38 22.21 59.58
CA ILE A 4 17.52 22.76 58.22
C ILE A 4 18.84 22.15 57.66
N ALA A 5 18.75 21.45 56.52
CA ALA A 5 19.91 21.04 55.77
C ALA A 5 20.16 22.07 54.67
N ALA A 6 21.36 22.64 54.67
CA ALA A 6 21.85 23.59 53.68
C ALA A 6 22.37 22.88 52.44
N VAL A 7 21.91 23.31 51.28
CA VAL A 7 22.45 22.86 49.97
C VAL A 7 23.50 23.88 49.54
N THR A 8 24.72 23.41 49.36
CA THR A 8 25.86 24.16 48.86
C THR A 8 25.92 24.10 47.35
N ILE A 9 25.74 25.25 46.68
CA ILE A 9 25.89 25.39 45.23
C ILE A 9 27.36 25.70 44.96
N VAL A 10 28.08 24.83 44.22
CA VAL A 10 29.42 25.09 43.74
C VAL A 10 29.31 25.66 42.32
N THR A 11 29.65 26.93 42.19
CA THR A 11 29.75 27.63 40.90
C THR A 11 31.15 27.46 40.34
N ALA A 12 31.33 26.69 39.27
CA ALA A 12 32.60 26.60 38.53
C ALA A 12 32.64 27.69 37.44
N VAL A 13 33.58 28.60 37.58
CA VAL A 13 33.90 29.62 36.56
C VAL A 13 34.94 29.02 35.61
N LEU A 14 34.58 28.83 34.35
CA LEU A 14 35.49 28.44 33.29
C LEU A 14 35.94 29.68 32.49
N LEU A 15 37.21 29.97 32.58
CA LEU A 15 37.93 30.97 31.78
C LEU A 15 38.06 30.48 30.33
N PHE A 16 37.49 31.21 29.37
CA PHE A 16 37.71 30.98 27.94
C PHE A 16 38.96 31.78 27.48
N THR A 17 40.02 31.09 27.05
CA THR A 17 41.09 31.66 26.24
C THR A 17 40.67 31.59 24.76
N GLN A 18 40.61 32.75 24.09
CA GLN A 18 40.37 32.83 22.65
C GLN A 18 41.64 32.45 21.88
N THR A 19 41.58 31.41 21.10
CA THR A 19 42.52 31.15 20.00
C THR A 19 41.75 31.26 18.69
N SER A 20 42.15 32.22 17.86
CA SER A 20 41.62 32.42 16.51
C SER A 20 42.10 31.28 15.60
N ALA A 21 41.23 30.43 15.13
CA ALA A 21 41.47 29.47 14.05
C ALA A 21 40.49 29.76 12.89
N SER A 22 41.06 29.84 11.71
CA SER A 22 40.43 30.12 10.43
C SER A 22 39.29 29.10 10.12
N VAL A 23 38.10 29.66 9.81
CA VAL A 23 36.93 28.87 9.43
C VAL A 23 37.05 28.44 7.98
N GLN A 24 37.28 27.14 7.76
CA GLN A 24 36.88 26.46 6.53
C GLN A 24 35.41 26.06 6.65
N GLY A 25 34.61 26.39 5.63
CA GLY A 25 33.17 26.13 5.59
C GLY A 25 32.83 24.65 5.72
N GLY A 26 32.26 24.30 6.84
CA GLY A 26 31.62 23.01 7.08
C GLY A 26 30.09 23.25 7.16
N GLU A 27 29.35 22.48 6.40
CA GLU A 27 27.89 22.48 6.40
C GLU A 27 27.35 22.26 7.83
N ASN A 28 26.60 23.22 8.34
CA ASN A 28 25.85 23.06 9.59
C ASN A 28 24.69 22.09 9.36
N LYS A 29 24.91 20.80 9.64
CA LYS A 29 23.80 19.88 9.94
C LYS A 29 23.25 20.27 11.31
N ILE A 30 22.04 20.83 11.33
CA ILE A 30 21.23 20.94 12.54
C ILE A 30 21.03 19.48 13.03
N PRO A 31 21.39 19.13 14.27
CA PRO A 31 21.05 17.82 14.79
C PRO A 31 19.53 17.75 14.90
N GLN A 32 18.86 16.93 14.10
CA GLN A 32 17.50 16.51 14.40
C GLN A 32 17.54 15.88 15.80
N MET A 33 16.65 16.34 16.68
CA MET A 33 16.40 15.66 17.95
C MET A 33 15.91 14.25 17.59
N VAL A 34 16.78 13.27 17.72
CA VAL A 34 16.41 11.85 17.58
C VAL A 34 15.48 11.54 18.73
N ASP A 35 14.22 11.31 18.42
CA ASP A 35 13.26 10.77 19.38
C ASP A 35 13.80 9.44 19.91
N MET A 36 14.28 9.44 21.17
CA MET A 36 14.92 8.30 21.82
C MET A 36 13.91 7.30 22.37
N THR A 37 12.65 7.31 21.90
CA THR A 37 11.70 6.25 22.23
C THR A 37 12.23 4.94 21.64
N PRO A 38 12.44 3.89 22.45
CA PRO A 38 12.98 2.62 21.95
C PRO A 38 12.01 2.00 20.94
N ALA A 39 12.49 1.61 19.77
CA ALA A 39 11.69 0.91 18.78
C ALA A 39 11.12 -0.39 19.38
N ILE A 40 9.87 -0.72 19.05
CA ILE A 40 9.29 -2.01 19.41
C ILE A 40 9.98 -3.08 18.56
N GLU A 41 10.46 -4.15 19.19
CA GLU A 41 11.07 -5.27 18.49
C GLU A 41 10.11 -5.91 17.50
N GLU A 42 10.66 -6.46 16.45
CA GLU A 42 9.90 -7.16 15.42
C GLU A 42 9.17 -8.36 16.03
N PRO A 43 7.85 -8.54 15.73
CA PRO A 43 7.08 -9.62 16.34
C PRO A 43 7.62 -11.00 15.98
N SER A 44 8.26 -11.69 16.92
CA SER A 44 8.90 -12.99 16.72
C SER A 44 7.97 -14.18 16.94
N GLU A 45 6.95 -14.04 17.78
CA GLU A 45 6.04 -15.12 18.19
C GLU A 45 4.62 -14.85 17.73
N LEU A 46 4.36 -15.02 16.43
CA LEU A 46 3.00 -15.03 15.89
C LEU A 46 2.47 -16.46 15.81
N HIS A 47 1.21 -16.64 16.21
CA HIS A 47 0.48 -17.92 16.10
C HIS A 47 0.09 -18.24 14.67
N ALA A 48 -0.06 -17.21 13.80
CA ALA A 48 -0.37 -17.40 12.40
C ALA A 48 0.75 -18.18 11.69
N LEU A 49 0.39 -19.09 10.79
CA LEU A 49 1.34 -19.75 9.90
C LEU A 49 1.93 -18.76 8.89
N SER A 50 1.09 -17.89 8.36
CA SER A 50 1.51 -16.82 7.44
C SER A 50 0.85 -15.51 7.85
N ALA A 51 1.62 -14.43 7.81
CA ALA A 51 1.16 -13.10 8.21
C ALA A 51 1.79 -12.01 7.35
N ALA A 52 1.08 -10.92 7.13
CA ALA A 52 1.62 -9.69 6.57
C ALA A 52 1.05 -8.45 7.27
N LEU A 53 1.90 -7.45 7.46
CA LEU A 53 1.55 -6.07 7.78
C LEU A 53 1.91 -5.22 6.58
N MET A 54 0.98 -4.43 6.08
CA MET A 54 1.14 -3.63 4.88
C MET A 54 0.73 -2.18 5.13
N ASP A 55 1.46 -1.25 4.54
CA ASP A 55 1.04 0.14 4.41
C ASP A 55 -0.21 0.23 3.51
N GLY A 56 -1.29 0.77 4.03
CA GLY A 56 -2.55 0.91 3.31
C GLY A 56 -2.49 1.86 2.12
N ASP A 57 -1.60 2.84 2.13
CA ASP A 57 -1.48 3.83 1.08
C ASP A 57 -0.57 3.36 -0.06
N SER A 58 0.67 3.01 0.23
CA SER A 58 1.63 2.58 -0.80
C SER A 58 1.49 1.11 -1.20
N GLY A 59 1.00 0.25 -0.30
CA GLY A 59 1.01 -1.21 -0.46
C GLY A 59 2.37 -1.84 -0.14
N ARG A 60 3.27 -1.10 0.49
CA ARG A 60 4.54 -1.63 0.98
C ARG A 60 4.30 -2.64 2.09
N VAL A 61 4.93 -3.81 2.00
CA VAL A 61 4.97 -4.79 3.09
C VAL A 61 5.96 -4.29 4.15
N LEU A 62 5.47 -4.07 5.36
CA LEU A 62 6.23 -3.56 6.50
C LEU A 62 6.77 -4.69 7.39
N TYR A 63 6.05 -5.82 7.40
CA TYR A 63 6.44 -7.05 8.07
C TYR A 63 5.82 -8.24 7.36
N GLU A 64 6.53 -9.34 7.27
CA GLU A 64 5.99 -10.62 6.81
C GLU A 64 6.53 -11.81 7.63
N LYS A 65 5.68 -12.81 7.77
CA LYS A 65 6.05 -14.16 8.19
C LYS A 65 5.47 -15.12 7.16
N ASP A 66 6.31 -15.76 6.34
CA ASP A 66 5.88 -16.66 5.26
C ASP A 66 4.78 -16.04 4.37
N GLY A 67 4.83 -14.70 4.18
CA GLY A 67 3.77 -13.87 3.60
C GLY A 67 3.39 -14.22 2.17
N LYS A 68 4.26 -14.93 1.44
CA LYS A 68 4.08 -15.39 0.05
C LYS A 68 3.66 -16.86 -0.07
N THR A 69 3.51 -17.57 1.05
CA THR A 69 3.12 -18.97 1.03
C THR A 69 1.62 -19.10 0.74
N PRO A 70 1.22 -19.85 -0.31
CA PRO A 70 -0.18 -20.05 -0.64
C PRO A 70 -0.85 -20.97 0.39
N LEU A 71 -1.90 -20.51 1.02
CA LEU A 71 -2.67 -21.20 2.04
C LEU A 71 -4.17 -21.05 1.79
N ALA A 72 -4.94 -22.02 2.30
CA ALA A 72 -6.39 -21.87 2.37
C ALA A 72 -6.73 -20.67 3.27
N ASN A 73 -7.69 -19.85 2.84
CA ASN A 73 -7.99 -18.58 3.48
C ASN A 73 -9.44 -18.47 3.97
N ALA A 74 -10.21 -19.51 3.78
CA ALA A 74 -11.60 -19.58 4.22
C ALA A 74 -12.41 -18.34 3.80
N SER A 75 -13.34 -17.90 4.63
CA SER A 75 -14.26 -16.78 4.33
C SER A 75 -13.61 -15.39 4.24
N THR A 76 -12.28 -15.25 4.35
CA THR A 76 -11.63 -13.98 4.00
C THR A 76 -11.74 -13.69 2.50
N THR A 77 -11.97 -14.71 1.66
CA THR A 77 -12.37 -14.61 0.24
C THR A 77 -13.52 -13.63 0.02
N LYS A 78 -14.48 -13.55 0.98
CA LYS A 78 -15.68 -12.73 0.87
C LYS A 78 -15.41 -11.23 0.78
N VAL A 79 -14.21 -10.77 1.15
CA VAL A 79 -13.77 -9.38 0.90
C VAL A 79 -13.77 -9.11 -0.61
N LEU A 80 -13.13 -9.97 -1.40
CA LEU A 80 -13.10 -9.80 -2.84
C LEU A 80 -14.47 -10.09 -3.49
N THR A 81 -15.23 -11.04 -2.95
CA THR A 81 -16.62 -11.30 -3.37
C THR A 81 -17.47 -10.05 -3.23
N CYS A 82 -17.39 -9.34 -2.09
CA CYS A 82 -18.10 -8.10 -1.87
C CYS A 82 -17.71 -7.01 -2.88
N ILE A 83 -16.41 -6.81 -3.09
CA ILE A 83 -15.90 -5.79 -4.02
C ILE A 83 -16.32 -6.07 -5.46
N VAL A 84 -16.16 -7.32 -5.92
CA VAL A 84 -16.55 -7.68 -7.28
C VAL A 84 -18.05 -7.52 -7.49
N ALA A 85 -18.88 -7.83 -6.49
CA ALA A 85 -20.32 -7.60 -6.56
C ALA A 85 -20.65 -6.10 -6.64
N LEU A 86 -20.06 -5.27 -5.76
CA LEU A 86 -20.26 -3.80 -5.77
C LEU A 86 -19.83 -3.13 -7.08
N GLU A 87 -18.86 -3.70 -7.78
CA GLU A 87 -18.37 -3.18 -9.06
C GLU A 87 -19.15 -3.72 -10.27
N SER A 88 -19.91 -4.79 -10.08
CA SER A 88 -20.60 -5.49 -11.18
C SER A 88 -22.08 -5.18 -11.32
N SER A 89 -22.73 -4.80 -10.22
CA SER A 89 -24.19 -4.57 -10.17
C SER A 89 -24.52 -3.45 -9.20
N PRO A 90 -25.57 -2.66 -9.48
CA PRO A 90 -26.14 -1.71 -8.53
C PRO A 90 -26.63 -2.41 -7.26
N GLY A 91 -26.53 -1.74 -6.10
CA GLY A 91 -26.94 -2.30 -4.81
C GLY A 91 -28.45 -2.57 -4.69
N ASP A 92 -29.26 -1.85 -5.45
CA ASP A 92 -30.73 -1.99 -5.54
C ASP A 92 -31.20 -3.06 -6.54
N ASP A 93 -30.28 -3.80 -7.19
CA ASP A 93 -30.63 -4.96 -7.99
C ASP A 93 -31.28 -6.06 -7.17
N TYR A 94 -32.24 -6.79 -7.78
CA TYR A 94 -32.91 -7.92 -7.16
C TYR A 94 -32.18 -9.23 -7.42
N VAL A 95 -31.64 -9.82 -6.36
CA VAL A 95 -31.02 -11.14 -6.39
C VAL A 95 -32.06 -12.22 -6.14
N GLN A 96 -32.27 -13.11 -7.11
CA GLN A 96 -33.16 -14.26 -6.97
C GLN A 96 -32.40 -15.47 -6.45
N VAL A 97 -32.92 -16.09 -5.39
CA VAL A 97 -32.29 -17.25 -4.74
C VAL A 97 -32.54 -18.52 -5.56
N SER A 98 -31.47 -19.17 -5.97
CA SER A 98 -31.46 -20.46 -6.64
C SER A 98 -31.62 -21.64 -5.67
N GLN A 99 -31.85 -22.84 -6.19
CA GLN A 99 -31.77 -24.07 -5.38
C GLN A 99 -30.35 -24.33 -4.85
N ASN A 100 -29.33 -24.00 -5.63
CA ASN A 100 -27.93 -24.18 -5.22
C ASN A 100 -27.59 -23.26 -4.04
N ALA A 101 -27.93 -21.98 -4.12
CA ALA A 101 -27.73 -21.03 -3.02
C ALA A 101 -28.47 -21.49 -1.74
N ALA A 102 -29.74 -21.88 -1.84
CA ALA A 102 -30.54 -22.34 -0.70
C ALA A 102 -29.99 -23.61 -0.04
N SER A 103 -29.22 -24.42 -0.77
CA SER A 103 -28.68 -25.72 -0.30
C SER A 103 -27.29 -25.61 0.34
N GLN A 104 -26.73 -24.41 0.47
CA GLN A 104 -25.38 -24.25 1.00
C GLN A 104 -25.25 -24.68 2.47
N PRO A 105 -24.05 -25.19 2.85
CA PRO A 105 -23.79 -25.59 4.23
C PRO A 105 -23.67 -24.37 5.18
N GLU A 106 -23.72 -24.65 6.47
CA GLU A 106 -23.43 -23.65 7.52
C GLU A 106 -22.01 -23.03 7.37
N VAL A 107 -21.87 -21.74 7.62
CA VAL A 107 -22.80 -20.74 8.20
C VAL A 107 -23.69 -20.17 7.11
N LYS A 108 -24.99 -20.07 7.31
CA LYS A 108 -25.95 -19.60 6.29
C LYS A 108 -27.06 -18.73 6.90
N LEU A 109 -27.64 -17.84 6.10
CA LEU A 109 -28.81 -17.04 6.42
C LEU A 109 -30.09 -17.90 6.44
N GLY A 110 -30.09 -18.98 5.67
CA GLY A 110 -31.25 -19.83 5.44
C GLY A 110 -32.15 -19.31 4.31
N LEU A 111 -31.53 -18.83 3.24
CA LEU A 111 -32.23 -18.41 2.02
C LEU A 111 -33.08 -19.55 1.46
N GLN A 112 -34.29 -19.23 0.92
CA GLN A 112 -35.18 -20.20 0.31
C GLN A 112 -35.26 -19.98 -1.21
N LYS A 113 -35.31 -21.07 -1.97
CA LYS A 113 -35.45 -21.02 -3.42
C LYS A 113 -36.61 -20.12 -3.85
N GLY A 114 -36.38 -19.20 -4.77
CA GLY A 114 -37.35 -18.29 -5.34
C GLY A 114 -37.56 -17.00 -4.55
N GLU A 115 -36.99 -16.88 -3.33
CA GLU A 115 -36.97 -15.59 -2.61
C GLU A 115 -36.13 -14.57 -3.39
N GLN A 116 -36.44 -13.30 -3.15
CA GLN A 116 -35.71 -12.18 -3.74
C GLN A 116 -35.26 -11.21 -2.65
N TYR A 117 -34.05 -10.67 -2.80
CA TYR A 117 -33.45 -9.70 -1.91
C TYR A 117 -32.75 -8.60 -2.69
N TYR A 118 -32.59 -7.42 -2.10
CA TYR A 118 -31.66 -6.45 -2.65
C TYR A 118 -30.23 -6.95 -2.54
N LEU A 119 -29.40 -6.67 -3.53
CA LEU A 119 -27.99 -7.05 -3.51
C LEU A 119 -27.28 -6.47 -2.30
N GLU A 120 -27.56 -5.22 -1.96
CA GLU A 120 -26.96 -4.55 -0.81
C GLU A 120 -27.27 -5.27 0.50
N ASP A 121 -28.52 -5.71 0.72
CA ASP A 121 -28.91 -6.48 1.91
C ASP A 121 -28.11 -7.78 2.05
N LEU A 122 -27.91 -8.46 0.91
CA LEU A 122 -27.08 -9.67 0.90
C LEU A 122 -25.60 -9.36 1.14
N LEU A 123 -25.08 -8.20 0.73
CA LEU A 123 -23.70 -7.79 1.03
C LEU A 123 -23.50 -7.53 2.53
N TYR A 124 -24.48 -6.96 3.24
CA TYR A 124 -24.45 -6.90 4.71
C TYR A 124 -24.41 -8.30 5.33
N SER A 125 -25.28 -9.19 4.89
CA SER A 125 -25.30 -10.58 5.33
C SER A 125 -23.97 -11.30 5.10
N LEU A 126 -23.37 -11.11 3.92
CA LEU A 126 -22.08 -11.65 3.50
C LEU A 126 -20.95 -11.19 4.41
N MET A 127 -20.86 -9.89 4.67
CA MET A 127 -19.74 -9.31 5.39
C MET A 127 -19.88 -9.45 6.90
N LEU A 128 -21.07 -9.16 7.46
CA LEU A 128 -21.27 -9.14 8.91
C LEU A 128 -21.31 -10.56 9.52
N LYS A 129 -22.01 -11.50 8.86
CA LYS A 129 -22.20 -12.86 9.37
C LYS A 129 -21.51 -13.95 8.56
N SER A 130 -20.96 -13.60 7.39
CA SER A 130 -20.22 -14.57 6.58
C SER A 130 -21.08 -15.70 5.98
N HIS A 131 -22.36 -15.47 5.71
CA HIS A 131 -23.28 -16.49 5.24
C HIS A 131 -22.86 -17.05 3.85
N ASN A 132 -22.85 -18.38 3.72
CA ASN A 132 -22.38 -19.08 2.53
C ASN A 132 -23.42 -19.09 1.41
N ASP A 133 -24.68 -19.27 1.76
CA ASP A 133 -25.83 -19.20 0.83
C ASP A 133 -25.93 -17.83 0.17
N THR A 134 -25.72 -16.78 0.95
CA THR A 134 -25.66 -15.39 0.45
C THR A 134 -24.54 -15.19 -0.57
N ALA A 135 -23.34 -15.73 -0.30
CA ALA A 135 -22.21 -15.62 -1.23
C ALA A 135 -22.51 -16.30 -2.58
N ILE A 136 -23.19 -17.45 -2.56
CA ILE A 136 -23.58 -18.17 -3.79
C ILE A 136 -24.67 -17.41 -4.54
N ALA A 137 -25.69 -16.88 -3.84
CA ALA A 137 -26.74 -16.09 -4.47
C ALA A 137 -26.17 -14.85 -5.18
N ILE A 138 -25.26 -14.13 -4.53
CA ILE A 138 -24.54 -12.99 -5.12
C ILE A 138 -23.71 -13.43 -6.34
N ALA A 139 -23.01 -14.55 -6.23
CA ALA A 139 -22.14 -15.05 -7.30
C ALA A 139 -22.96 -15.45 -8.55
N GLU A 140 -24.08 -16.12 -8.37
CA GLU A 140 -24.95 -16.49 -9.48
C GLU A 140 -25.62 -15.29 -10.13
N HIS A 141 -25.97 -14.26 -9.35
CA HIS A 141 -26.50 -13.01 -9.86
C HIS A 141 -25.47 -12.25 -10.71
N CYS A 142 -24.30 -11.97 -10.16
CA CYS A 142 -23.28 -11.14 -10.82
C CYS A 142 -22.50 -11.91 -11.92
N GLY A 143 -22.29 -13.20 -11.74
CA GLY A 143 -21.45 -14.04 -12.60
C GLY A 143 -22.20 -14.99 -13.51
N VAL A 144 -23.56 -14.99 -13.45
CA VAL A 144 -24.48 -15.94 -14.10
C VAL A 144 -24.31 -17.37 -13.57
N THR A 145 -23.10 -17.78 -13.22
CA THR A 145 -22.78 -19.05 -12.55
C THR A 145 -21.69 -18.82 -11.49
N VAL A 146 -21.54 -19.75 -10.55
CA VAL A 146 -20.49 -19.71 -9.53
C VAL A 146 -19.10 -19.70 -10.20
N GLU A 147 -18.89 -20.51 -11.24
CA GLU A 147 -17.63 -20.55 -11.99
C GLU A 147 -17.40 -19.24 -12.78
N GLY A 148 -18.47 -18.65 -13.31
CA GLY A 148 -18.42 -17.33 -13.97
C GLY A 148 -17.91 -16.27 -13.00
N PHE A 149 -18.47 -16.27 -11.80
CA PHE A 149 -18.06 -15.34 -10.75
C PHE A 149 -16.64 -15.63 -10.23
N ALA A 150 -16.24 -16.90 -10.08
CA ALA A 150 -14.87 -17.26 -9.73
C ALA A 150 -13.84 -16.71 -10.74
N ARG A 151 -14.17 -16.74 -12.05
CA ARG A 151 -13.33 -16.08 -13.08
C ARG A 151 -13.24 -14.56 -12.88
N MET A 152 -14.36 -13.93 -12.44
CA MET A 152 -14.33 -12.48 -12.12
C MET A 152 -13.44 -12.21 -10.91
N LEU A 153 -13.53 -13.01 -9.84
CA LEU A 153 -12.67 -12.91 -8.66
C LEU A 153 -11.19 -13.00 -9.04
N ASN A 154 -10.79 -14.03 -9.79
CA ASN A 154 -9.38 -14.24 -10.17
C ASN A 154 -8.88 -13.13 -11.11
N ARG A 155 -9.72 -12.63 -12.02
CA ARG A 155 -9.38 -11.48 -12.86
C ARG A 155 -9.15 -10.22 -12.01
N LYS A 156 -10.02 -9.96 -11.03
CA LYS A 156 -9.90 -8.84 -10.11
C LYS A 156 -8.65 -8.97 -9.24
N ALA A 157 -8.39 -10.13 -8.66
CA ALA A 157 -7.17 -10.40 -7.89
C ALA A 157 -5.90 -10.07 -8.71
N LYS A 158 -5.85 -10.52 -9.96
CA LYS A 158 -4.74 -10.18 -10.88
C LYS A 158 -4.64 -8.67 -11.16
N GLN A 159 -5.76 -7.97 -11.34
CA GLN A 159 -5.78 -6.50 -11.55
C GLN A 159 -5.30 -5.74 -10.32
N ILE A 160 -5.58 -6.23 -9.11
CA ILE A 160 -5.10 -5.67 -7.84
C ILE A 160 -3.59 -5.86 -7.69
N GLY A 161 -2.99 -6.85 -8.36
CA GLY A 161 -1.58 -7.18 -8.29
C GLY A 161 -1.25 -8.43 -7.47
N CYS A 162 -2.26 -9.23 -7.12
CA CYS A 162 -2.07 -10.54 -6.48
C CYS A 162 -1.25 -11.46 -7.39
N LYS A 163 -0.32 -12.20 -6.78
CA LYS A 163 0.64 -13.03 -7.51
C LYS A 163 0.34 -14.52 -7.41
N ASP A 164 -0.22 -14.94 -6.28
CA ASP A 164 -0.47 -16.35 -5.99
C ASP A 164 -1.82 -16.52 -5.26
N THR A 165 -2.88 -16.18 -5.99
CA THR A 165 -4.27 -16.26 -5.54
C THR A 165 -5.09 -17.03 -6.57
N CYS A 166 -5.78 -18.08 -6.12
CA CYS A 166 -6.72 -18.88 -6.91
C CYS A 166 -8.01 -19.07 -6.14
N PHE A 167 -9.06 -18.35 -6.51
CA PHE A 167 -10.38 -18.46 -5.91
C PHE A 167 -11.31 -19.31 -6.77
N ILE A 168 -11.80 -20.42 -6.22
CA ILE A 168 -12.72 -21.36 -6.86
C ILE A 168 -14.15 -21.13 -6.39
N THR A 169 -14.30 -20.78 -5.08
CA THR A 169 -15.60 -20.55 -4.46
C THR A 169 -15.72 -19.10 -4.00
N PRO A 170 -16.91 -18.47 -4.12
CA PRO A 170 -17.13 -17.09 -3.67
C PRO A 170 -17.26 -16.96 -2.14
N ASN A 171 -17.50 -18.06 -1.45
CA ASN A 171 -17.66 -18.13 0.00
C ASN A 171 -16.37 -18.49 0.76
N GLY A 172 -15.34 -18.99 0.05
CA GLY A 172 -14.07 -19.42 0.62
C GLY A 172 -14.09 -20.81 1.24
N LEU A 173 -15.07 -21.64 0.93
CA LEU A 173 -15.02 -23.05 1.28
C LEU A 173 -13.91 -23.75 0.49
N ASP A 174 -13.28 -24.71 1.15
CA ASP A 174 -12.20 -25.50 0.57
C ASP A 174 -12.67 -26.20 -0.72
N ALA A 175 -11.95 -26.01 -1.79
CA ALA A 175 -12.26 -26.58 -3.11
C ALA A 175 -10.97 -26.81 -3.89
N GLN A 176 -11.08 -27.68 -4.89
CA GLN A 176 -10.00 -27.96 -5.85
C GLN A 176 -10.60 -28.17 -7.24
N ASP A 177 -9.94 -27.60 -8.25
CA ASP A 177 -10.24 -27.82 -9.66
C ASP A 177 -8.97 -28.17 -10.44
N GLU A 178 -9.00 -28.09 -11.76
CA GLU A 178 -7.86 -28.32 -12.65
C GLU A 178 -6.73 -27.30 -12.47
N ASN A 179 -7.02 -26.10 -11.96
CA ASN A 179 -6.04 -25.03 -11.71
C ASN A 179 -5.39 -25.14 -10.32
N GLY A 180 -5.86 -26.05 -9.46
CA GLY A 180 -5.30 -26.28 -8.15
C GLY A 180 -6.33 -26.15 -7.02
N LYS A 181 -5.85 -25.83 -5.81
CA LYS A 181 -6.67 -25.63 -4.63
C LYS A 181 -7.08 -24.18 -4.48
N HIS A 182 -8.23 -23.95 -3.83
CA HIS A 182 -8.63 -22.60 -3.39
C HIS A 182 -7.62 -22.05 -2.38
N HIS A 183 -6.93 -20.95 -2.72
CA HIS A 183 -5.89 -20.36 -1.88
C HIS A 183 -5.65 -18.88 -2.15
N THR A 184 -4.92 -18.25 -1.24
CA THR A 184 -4.26 -16.97 -1.41
C THR A 184 -3.02 -16.93 -0.54
N THR A 185 -2.24 -15.84 -0.61
CA THR A 185 -1.12 -15.56 0.30
C THR A 185 -1.51 -14.44 1.28
N ALA A 186 -0.76 -14.28 2.38
CA ALA A 186 -1.03 -13.18 3.30
C ALA A 186 -0.76 -11.82 2.63
N GLU A 187 0.27 -11.70 1.78
CA GLU A 187 0.52 -10.47 1.01
C GLU A 187 -0.62 -10.17 0.04
N ASP A 188 -1.09 -11.14 -0.72
CA ASP A 188 -2.19 -10.95 -1.68
C ASP A 188 -3.50 -10.59 -0.97
N LEU A 189 -3.78 -11.24 0.17
CA LEU A 189 -4.96 -10.93 0.96
C LEU A 189 -4.92 -9.51 1.54
N ALA A 190 -3.73 -9.04 1.94
CA ALA A 190 -3.53 -7.65 2.36
C ALA A 190 -3.75 -6.68 1.19
N LEU A 191 -3.26 -6.98 -0.02
CA LEU A 191 -3.53 -6.19 -1.23
C LEU A 191 -5.03 -6.11 -1.55
N ILE A 192 -5.76 -7.23 -1.40
CA ILE A 192 -7.22 -7.28 -1.59
C ILE A 192 -7.92 -6.34 -0.60
N MET A 193 -7.57 -6.39 0.69
CA MET A 193 -8.16 -5.52 1.71
C MET A 193 -7.80 -4.05 1.45
N ARG A 194 -6.53 -3.76 1.13
CA ARG A 194 -6.07 -2.42 0.73
C ARG A 194 -6.86 -1.85 -0.45
N TYR A 195 -7.21 -2.67 -1.42
CA TYR A 195 -8.05 -2.27 -2.53
C TYR A 195 -9.49 -2.00 -2.05
N ALA A 196 -10.03 -2.91 -1.23
CA ALA A 196 -11.40 -2.87 -0.76
C ALA A 196 -11.72 -1.61 0.06
N ILE A 197 -10.81 -1.15 0.93
CA ILE A 197 -11.04 0.03 1.77
C ILE A 197 -11.11 1.35 0.99
N LYS A 198 -10.76 1.36 -0.29
CA LYS A 198 -10.94 2.53 -1.18
C LYS A 198 -12.40 2.68 -1.64
N ASN A 199 -13.23 1.65 -1.48
CA ASN A 199 -14.64 1.68 -1.80
C ASN A 199 -15.45 2.12 -0.58
N LYS A 200 -16.12 3.27 -0.67
CA LYS A 200 -16.90 3.85 0.44
C LYS A 200 -18.06 2.98 0.90
N THR A 201 -18.74 2.29 -0.03
CA THR A 201 -19.84 1.37 0.29
C THR A 201 -19.32 0.15 1.05
N PHE A 202 -18.18 -0.41 0.63
CA PHE A 202 -17.51 -1.49 1.35
C PHE A 202 -17.15 -1.08 2.79
N LEU A 203 -16.59 0.12 2.98
CA LEU A 203 -16.27 0.64 4.31
C LEU A 203 -17.53 0.77 5.16
N HIS A 204 -18.59 1.36 4.61
CA HIS A 204 -19.86 1.52 5.32
C HIS A 204 -20.44 0.16 5.78
N ILE A 205 -20.49 -0.82 4.89
CA ILE A 205 -20.93 -2.19 5.23
C ILE A 205 -20.03 -2.79 6.31
N SER A 206 -18.71 -2.70 6.16
CA SER A 206 -17.74 -3.35 7.07
C SER A 206 -17.75 -2.76 8.48
N GLN A 207 -18.08 -1.48 8.63
CA GLN A 207 -18.15 -0.77 9.91
C GLN A 207 -19.51 -0.89 10.59
N THR A 208 -20.55 -1.29 9.85
CA THR A 208 -21.88 -1.48 10.41
C THR A 208 -21.88 -2.61 11.43
N ARG A 209 -22.42 -2.35 12.63
CA ARG A 209 -22.48 -3.32 13.72
C ARG A 209 -23.69 -4.23 13.63
N ASP A 210 -24.84 -3.64 13.40
CA ASP A 210 -26.14 -4.33 13.30
C ASP A 210 -26.87 -3.85 12.06
N TYR A 211 -27.44 -4.79 11.32
CA TYR A 211 -28.25 -4.50 10.14
C TYR A 211 -29.47 -5.39 10.08
N THR A 212 -30.62 -4.80 9.77
CA THR A 212 -31.89 -5.54 9.66
C THR A 212 -32.47 -5.31 8.27
N PHE A 213 -32.83 -6.38 7.59
CA PHE A 213 -33.41 -6.37 6.26
C PHE A 213 -34.46 -7.46 6.09
N SER A 214 -35.23 -7.36 5.03
CA SER A 214 -36.28 -8.34 4.72
C SER A 214 -36.14 -8.85 3.30
N GLU A 215 -36.67 -10.03 3.02
CA GLU A 215 -36.92 -10.41 1.65
C GLU A 215 -37.98 -9.47 1.04
N ILE A 216 -38.01 -9.33 -0.27
CA ILE A 216 -38.76 -8.25 -0.95
C ILE A 216 -40.25 -8.23 -0.63
N THR A 217 -40.89 -9.39 -0.35
CA THR A 217 -42.33 -9.43 0.01
C THR A 217 -42.58 -9.10 1.48
N GLY A 218 -41.55 -8.93 2.29
CA GLY A 218 -41.66 -8.60 3.71
C GLY A 218 -42.06 -9.78 4.62
N LYS A 219 -42.15 -11.00 4.09
CA LYS A 219 -42.57 -12.19 4.89
C LYS A 219 -41.50 -12.68 5.86
N ARG A 220 -40.23 -12.44 5.53
CA ARG A 220 -39.12 -12.86 6.35
C ARG A 220 -38.20 -11.67 6.59
N THR A 221 -37.89 -11.44 7.86
CA THR A 221 -36.96 -10.38 8.29
C THR A 221 -35.78 -11.00 9.01
N PHE A 222 -34.60 -10.46 8.79
CA PHE A 222 -33.34 -10.93 9.35
C PHE A 222 -32.61 -9.78 10.04
N SER A 223 -31.97 -10.08 11.15
CA SER A 223 -31.03 -9.17 11.81
C SER A 223 -29.67 -9.83 11.89
N VAL A 224 -28.64 -9.14 11.43
CA VAL A 224 -27.27 -9.61 11.41
C VAL A 224 -26.38 -8.69 12.24
N HIS A 225 -25.56 -9.28 13.08
CA HIS A 225 -24.57 -8.56 13.92
C HIS A 225 -23.17 -8.83 13.40
N ASN A 226 -22.31 -7.82 13.35
CA ASN A 226 -20.96 -7.94 12.82
C ASN A 226 -20.08 -8.87 13.66
N ALA A 227 -19.54 -9.91 13.04
CA ALA A 227 -18.66 -10.89 13.70
C ALA A 227 -17.21 -10.39 13.88
N ASN A 228 -16.88 -9.20 13.36
CA ASN A 228 -15.57 -8.58 13.54
C ASN A 228 -15.45 -7.94 14.92
N ALA A 229 -15.08 -8.73 15.92
CA ALA A 229 -14.94 -8.25 17.29
C ALA A 229 -13.83 -7.18 17.46
N LEU A 230 -12.93 -7.00 16.48
CA LEU A 230 -11.90 -5.96 16.55
C LEU A 230 -12.52 -4.56 16.57
N LEU A 231 -13.69 -4.37 15.94
CA LEU A 231 -14.46 -3.11 15.98
C LEU A 231 -14.78 -2.66 17.42
N ASP A 232 -14.94 -3.60 18.37
CA ASP A 232 -15.24 -3.31 19.77
C ASP A 232 -13.96 -3.29 20.64
N MET A 233 -12.84 -3.74 20.11
CA MET A 233 -11.57 -3.86 20.84
C MET A 233 -10.62 -2.70 20.61
N MET A 234 -10.75 -1.99 19.48
CA MET A 234 -9.87 -0.91 19.05
C MET A 234 -10.65 0.14 18.26
N ASP A 235 -10.38 1.40 18.54
CA ASP A 235 -10.83 2.50 17.68
C ASP A 235 -10.03 2.50 16.36
N GLY A 236 -10.53 3.19 15.32
CA GLY A 236 -9.84 3.32 14.04
C GLY A 236 -9.94 2.09 13.12
N VAL A 237 -10.65 1.03 13.50
CA VAL A 237 -10.86 -0.15 12.63
C VAL A 237 -11.75 0.22 11.44
N LEU A 238 -11.17 0.21 10.24
CA LEU A 238 -11.86 0.56 9.00
C LEU A 238 -12.67 -0.61 8.44
N ALA A 239 -12.10 -1.81 8.47
CA ALA A 239 -12.73 -3.02 7.95
C ALA A 239 -12.11 -4.28 8.56
N GLY A 240 -12.80 -5.41 8.49
CA GLY A 240 -12.24 -6.69 8.87
C GLY A 240 -13.12 -7.86 8.47
N LYS A 241 -12.47 -9.01 8.16
CA LYS A 241 -13.15 -10.25 7.82
C LYS A 241 -12.46 -11.45 8.44
N THR A 242 -13.24 -12.25 9.17
CA THR A 242 -12.80 -13.53 9.73
C THR A 242 -13.08 -14.67 8.77
N GLY A 243 -12.28 -15.73 8.85
CA GLY A 243 -12.49 -16.98 8.15
C GLY A 243 -12.13 -18.18 9.03
N TYR A 244 -12.76 -19.31 8.78
CA TYR A 244 -12.42 -20.60 9.38
C TYR A 244 -12.92 -21.74 8.48
N THR A 245 -12.04 -22.68 8.18
CA THR A 245 -12.35 -24.06 7.79
C THR A 245 -11.40 -25.00 8.53
N SER A 246 -11.69 -26.28 8.56
CA SER A 246 -10.78 -27.24 9.20
C SER A 246 -9.40 -27.27 8.56
N GLN A 247 -9.32 -27.01 7.25
CA GLN A 247 -8.07 -26.96 6.50
C GLN A 247 -7.34 -25.63 6.73
N ALA A 248 -8.05 -24.49 6.67
CA ALA A 248 -7.45 -23.17 6.74
C ALA A 248 -7.03 -22.77 8.17
N GLY A 249 -7.66 -23.34 9.20
CA GLY A 249 -7.57 -22.76 10.55
C GLY A 249 -8.27 -21.40 10.63
N TYR A 250 -8.01 -20.63 11.67
CA TYR A 250 -8.52 -19.27 11.77
C TYR A 250 -7.74 -18.33 10.89
N CYS A 251 -8.43 -17.61 10.02
CA CYS A 251 -7.89 -16.58 9.16
C CYS A 251 -8.52 -15.24 9.50
N TYR A 252 -7.78 -14.16 9.29
CA TYR A 252 -8.27 -12.81 9.50
C TYR A 252 -7.57 -11.82 8.59
N VAL A 253 -8.31 -10.82 8.13
CA VAL A 253 -7.76 -9.65 7.44
C VAL A 253 -8.48 -8.42 7.95
N CYS A 254 -7.74 -7.33 8.21
CA CYS A 254 -8.31 -6.06 8.60
C CYS A 254 -7.52 -4.89 8.04
N ALA A 255 -8.18 -3.72 8.03
CA ALA A 255 -7.55 -2.42 7.86
C ALA A 255 -7.84 -1.57 9.10
N TRP A 256 -6.88 -0.79 9.52
CA TRP A 256 -6.92 0.05 10.70
C TRP A 256 -6.18 1.35 10.43
N GLU A 257 -6.72 2.46 10.95
CA GLU A 257 -6.13 3.79 10.83
C GLU A 257 -5.87 4.37 12.21
N GLU A 258 -4.69 4.90 12.43
CA GLU A 258 -4.32 5.65 13.62
C GLU A 258 -3.38 6.79 13.23
N GLU A 259 -3.69 8.01 13.70
CA GLU A 259 -2.89 9.21 13.46
C GLU A 259 -2.59 9.46 11.97
N GLY A 260 -3.57 9.18 11.10
CA GLY A 260 -3.45 9.33 9.64
C GLY A 260 -2.65 8.23 8.94
N LYS A 261 -2.18 7.21 9.68
CA LYS A 261 -1.48 6.04 9.13
C LYS A 261 -2.45 4.89 8.95
N THR A 262 -2.57 4.37 7.74
CA THR A 262 -3.41 3.21 7.44
C THR A 262 -2.58 1.94 7.36
N PHE A 263 -2.92 0.95 8.18
CA PHE A 263 -2.27 -0.36 8.20
C PHE A 263 -3.26 -1.45 7.79
N VAL A 264 -2.77 -2.42 7.02
CA VAL A 264 -3.51 -3.64 6.68
C VAL A 264 -2.78 -4.84 7.26
N VAL A 265 -3.49 -5.66 8.04
CA VAL A 265 -2.99 -6.92 8.59
C VAL A 265 -3.74 -8.08 7.96
N SER A 266 -3.03 -9.10 7.54
CA SER A 266 -3.59 -10.37 7.10
C SER A 266 -2.92 -11.54 7.82
N LEU A 267 -3.73 -12.51 8.26
CA LEU A 267 -3.31 -13.69 9.01
C LEU A 267 -3.96 -14.92 8.41
N LEU A 268 -3.15 -15.93 8.07
CA LEU A 268 -3.59 -17.22 7.59
C LEU A 268 -3.13 -18.33 8.54
N GLY A 269 -3.99 -19.30 8.81
CA GLY A 269 -3.68 -20.40 9.71
C GLY A 269 -3.34 -19.98 11.15
N CYS A 270 -4.09 -19.01 11.70
CA CYS A 270 -3.84 -18.46 13.04
C CYS A 270 -4.54 -19.27 14.14
N GLY A 271 -4.16 -20.54 14.28
CA GLY A 271 -4.71 -21.49 15.24
C GLY A 271 -5.94 -22.26 14.72
N TRP A 272 -6.33 -23.29 15.48
CA TRP A 272 -7.46 -24.17 15.24
C TRP A 272 -8.41 -24.18 16.43
N PRO A 273 -9.44 -25.04 16.52
CA PRO A 273 -10.38 -25.04 17.63
C PRO A 273 -9.69 -24.98 18.99
N ASN A 274 -10.28 -24.21 19.92
CA ASN A 274 -9.78 -23.75 21.21
C ASN A 274 -8.83 -22.54 21.17
N HIS A 275 -8.38 -22.09 20.02
CA HIS A 275 -7.45 -20.96 19.85
C HIS A 275 -8.04 -19.80 18.99
N LYS A 276 -9.36 -19.62 19.02
CA LYS A 276 -10.06 -18.60 18.20
C LYS A 276 -9.66 -17.15 18.50
N THR A 277 -8.97 -16.90 19.60
CA THR A 277 -8.54 -15.55 20.00
C THR A 277 -7.15 -15.18 19.51
N TYR A 278 -6.35 -16.13 19.03
CA TYR A 278 -4.99 -15.89 18.55
C TYR A 278 -4.92 -14.82 17.47
N LYS A 279 -5.87 -14.82 16.52
CA LYS A 279 -5.94 -13.80 15.48
C LYS A 279 -6.05 -12.37 16.02
N TRP A 280 -6.74 -12.16 17.16
CA TRP A 280 -6.82 -10.83 17.78
C TRP A 280 -5.50 -10.42 18.42
N SER A 281 -4.82 -11.37 19.09
CA SER A 281 -3.50 -11.15 19.67
C SER A 281 -2.47 -10.80 18.60
N ASP A 282 -2.38 -11.61 17.55
CA ASP A 282 -1.41 -11.41 16.47
C ASP A 282 -1.68 -10.11 15.70
N THR A 283 -2.97 -9.81 15.43
CA THR A 283 -3.36 -8.54 14.80
C THR A 283 -2.89 -7.34 15.62
N LYS A 284 -3.16 -7.33 16.93
CA LYS A 284 -2.75 -6.23 17.82
C LYS A 284 -1.23 -6.07 17.87
N LYS A 285 -0.49 -7.18 17.94
CA LYS A 285 1.00 -7.14 17.90
C LYS A 285 1.51 -6.46 16.63
N LEU A 286 0.97 -6.85 15.46
CA LEU A 286 1.38 -6.29 14.17
C LEU A 286 0.98 -4.82 14.02
N LEU A 287 -0.24 -4.45 14.41
CA LEU A 287 -0.68 -3.05 14.37
C LEU A 287 0.14 -2.17 15.30
N SER A 288 0.40 -2.61 16.55
CA SER A 288 1.26 -1.88 17.48
C SER A 288 2.69 -1.74 16.94
N TYR A 289 3.24 -2.79 16.32
CA TYR A 289 4.55 -2.73 15.69
C TYR A 289 4.59 -1.71 14.57
N GLY A 290 3.57 -1.68 13.69
CA GLY A 290 3.46 -0.71 12.61
C GLY A 290 3.36 0.72 13.12
N ALA A 291 2.38 0.98 13.98
CA ALA A 291 2.09 2.31 14.51
C ALA A 291 3.29 2.96 15.23
N TYR A 292 4.04 2.14 15.96
CA TYR A 292 5.14 2.62 16.79
C TYR A 292 6.46 2.81 16.04
N ASN A 293 6.73 1.96 15.04
CA ASN A 293 8.02 1.94 14.37
C ASN A 293 8.04 2.70 13.04
N TYR A 294 6.88 3.05 12.48
CA TYR A 294 6.78 3.67 11.16
C TYR A 294 6.08 5.01 11.25
N ASP A 295 6.66 6.02 10.60
CA ASP A 295 6.08 7.33 10.44
C ASP A 295 6.14 7.77 8.97
N TYR A 296 5.20 8.66 8.55
CA TYR A 296 5.28 9.25 7.23
C TYR A 296 6.41 10.27 7.19
N GLU A 297 7.30 10.12 6.22
CA GLU A 297 8.38 11.05 5.95
C GLU A 297 8.38 11.42 4.47
N THR A 298 8.57 12.71 4.19
CA THR A 298 8.82 13.18 2.84
C THR A 298 10.20 12.67 2.38
N TYR A 299 10.23 12.04 1.22
CA TYR A 299 11.47 11.47 0.69
C TYR A 299 12.12 12.34 -0.39
N TRP A 300 11.49 13.46 -0.75
CA TRP A 300 12.06 14.36 -1.75
C TRP A 300 13.39 14.94 -1.32
N GLN A 301 14.39 14.84 -2.19
CA GLN A 301 15.70 15.47 -2.05
C GLN A 301 15.96 16.24 -3.34
N GLU A 302 16.39 17.50 -3.23
CA GLU A 302 16.76 18.27 -4.41
C GLU A 302 17.95 17.61 -5.13
N PRO A 303 17.75 17.21 -6.39
CA PRO A 303 18.78 16.45 -7.08
C PRO A 303 19.94 17.34 -7.51
N HIS A 304 21.14 16.88 -7.27
CA HIS A 304 22.33 17.48 -7.87
C HIS A 304 22.47 17.01 -9.31
N THR A 305 22.13 17.89 -10.27
CA THR A 305 22.38 17.63 -11.70
C THR A 305 23.73 18.18 -12.11
N SER A 306 24.67 17.30 -12.44
CA SER A 306 25.97 17.68 -12.99
C SER A 306 25.80 18.25 -14.42
N LYS A 307 26.74 19.10 -14.84
CA LYS A 307 26.80 19.55 -16.24
C LYS A 307 27.10 18.35 -17.15
N ILE A 308 26.36 18.23 -18.23
CA ILE A 308 26.50 17.19 -19.25
C ILE A 308 27.32 17.73 -20.38
N LEU A 309 28.42 17.09 -20.76
CA LEU A 309 29.21 17.46 -21.91
C LEU A 309 28.44 17.13 -23.20
N VAL A 310 28.27 18.11 -24.09
CA VAL A 310 27.68 17.88 -25.42
C VAL A 310 28.82 17.76 -26.43
N THR A 311 29.05 16.53 -26.89
CA THR A 311 30.07 16.29 -27.93
C THR A 311 29.57 16.77 -29.30
N ASP A 312 30.46 17.33 -30.11
CA ASP A 312 30.13 17.93 -31.41
C ASP A 312 29.07 19.05 -31.35
N GLY A 313 28.86 19.61 -30.15
CA GLY A 313 27.92 20.70 -29.92
C GLY A 313 28.58 22.05 -30.14
N VAL A 314 27.79 23.03 -30.58
CA VAL A 314 28.20 24.44 -30.73
C VAL A 314 27.17 25.36 -30.10
N GLU A 315 27.67 26.47 -29.55
CA GLU A 315 26.87 27.63 -29.16
C GLU A 315 27.22 28.83 -30.08
N ASN A 316 26.30 29.79 -30.15
CA ASN A 316 26.53 30.99 -30.97
C ASN A 316 27.83 31.70 -30.55
N MET A 317 28.70 31.96 -31.55
CA MET A 317 29.93 32.74 -31.41
C MET A 317 30.97 32.23 -30.39
N GLN A 318 30.89 30.97 -29.95
CA GLN A 318 31.97 30.42 -29.10
C GLN A 318 33.25 30.18 -29.91
N ASN A 319 34.39 30.08 -29.21
CA ASN A 319 35.65 29.75 -29.85
C ASN A 319 35.71 28.31 -30.35
N ILE A 320 36.43 28.08 -31.44
CA ILE A 320 36.62 26.74 -31.99
C ILE A 320 37.32 25.86 -30.91
N GLY A 321 36.73 24.72 -30.59
CA GLY A 321 37.31 23.79 -29.62
C GLY A 321 36.82 23.98 -28.14
N GLU A 322 36.02 24.99 -27.86
CA GLU A 322 35.40 25.13 -26.53
C GLU A 322 34.38 24.01 -26.29
N LYS A 323 34.37 23.52 -25.06
CA LYS A 323 33.44 22.47 -24.65
C LYS A 323 32.07 23.05 -24.32
N VAL A 324 31.02 22.50 -24.94
CA VAL A 324 29.63 22.86 -24.64
C VAL A 324 29.10 21.96 -23.54
N TYR A 325 28.44 22.58 -22.57
CA TYR A 325 27.81 21.89 -21.49
C TYR A 325 26.31 22.22 -21.41
N LEU A 326 25.51 21.21 -21.08
CA LEU A 326 24.06 21.29 -20.90
C LEU A 326 23.72 20.98 -19.47
N ARG A 327 22.64 21.56 -18.94
CA ARG A 327 22.02 21.15 -17.69
C ARG A 327 20.71 20.40 -17.95
N GLY A 328 20.44 19.44 -17.13
CA GLY A 328 19.15 18.76 -17.09
C GLY A 328 18.21 19.45 -16.11
N LYS A 329 16.95 19.61 -16.49
CA LYS A 329 15.87 20.08 -15.63
C LYS A 329 14.96 18.91 -15.30
N CYS A 330 14.79 18.62 -14.00
CA CYS A 330 13.83 17.64 -13.53
C CYS A 330 12.39 18.15 -13.70
N SER A 331 11.51 17.30 -14.21
CA SER A 331 10.08 17.60 -14.33
C SER A 331 9.35 17.06 -13.11
N VAL A 332 9.08 17.93 -12.14
CA VAL A 332 8.39 17.61 -10.89
C VAL A 332 7.39 18.70 -10.58
N THR A 333 6.29 18.32 -9.95
CA THR A 333 5.27 19.22 -9.42
C THR A 333 5.56 19.56 -7.94
N SER A 334 4.79 20.47 -7.36
CA SER A 334 4.81 20.70 -5.90
C SER A 334 4.33 19.47 -5.14
N GLU A 335 3.30 18.81 -5.63
CA GLU A 335 2.74 17.58 -5.04
C GLU A 335 3.77 16.44 -5.03
N ASP A 336 4.62 16.32 -6.08
CA ASP A 336 5.68 15.31 -6.10
C ASP A 336 6.72 15.51 -5.01
N ARG A 337 6.95 16.78 -4.60
CA ARG A 337 7.92 17.13 -3.54
C ARG A 337 7.37 16.89 -2.13
N GLU A 338 6.05 16.85 -2.01
CA GLU A 338 5.34 16.63 -0.74
C GLU A 338 4.93 15.17 -0.55
N LYS A 339 5.27 14.29 -1.51
CA LYS A 339 4.99 12.86 -1.38
C LYS A 339 5.70 12.27 -0.17
N GLU A 340 4.92 11.54 0.59
CA GLU A 340 5.36 10.85 1.79
C GLU A 340 5.34 9.34 1.61
N ILE A 341 6.14 8.64 2.39
CA ILE A 341 6.14 7.19 2.49
C ILE A 341 6.34 6.80 3.96
N LEU A 342 5.68 5.72 4.40
CA LEU A 342 5.95 5.16 5.72
C LEU A 342 7.39 4.61 5.77
N LEU A 343 8.24 5.21 6.60
CA LEU A 343 9.60 4.75 6.88
C LEU A 343 9.69 4.22 8.31
N LYS A 344 10.41 3.12 8.46
CA LYS A 344 10.78 2.61 9.78
C LYS A 344 11.83 3.54 10.38
N LYS A 345 11.79 3.74 11.67
CA LYS A 345 12.83 4.52 12.39
C LYS A 345 14.22 4.05 12.01
N GLY A 346 15.02 4.93 11.39
CA GLY A 346 16.37 4.65 10.89
C GLY A 346 16.44 4.18 9.43
N GLU A 347 15.34 3.96 8.74
CA GLU A 347 15.35 3.78 7.28
C GLU A 347 15.60 5.12 6.58
N ALA A 348 16.20 5.07 5.39
CA ALA A 348 16.43 6.26 4.58
C ALA A 348 16.23 5.97 3.09
N VAL A 349 15.58 6.90 2.43
CA VAL A 349 15.44 6.86 0.96
C VAL A 349 16.72 7.40 0.33
N THR A 350 17.25 6.69 -0.65
CA THR A 350 18.43 7.08 -1.43
C THR A 350 18.01 7.68 -2.76
N CYS A 351 18.48 8.90 -3.05
CA CYS A 351 18.28 9.56 -4.33
C CYS A 351 19.47 9.29 -5.27
N LYS A 352 19.23 8.84 -6.49
CA LYS A 352 20.24 8.64 -7.53
C LYS A 352 19.89 9.41 -8.78
N THR A 353 20.87 10.12 -9.31
CA THR A 353 20.76 10.82 -10.60
C THR A 353 21.30 9.91 -11.70
N GLU A 354 20.42 9.40 -12.54
CA GLU A 354 20.72 8.51 -13.67
C GLU A 354 20.68 9.29 -14.97
N ILE A 355 21.70 10.15 -15.18
CA ILE A 355 21.89 10.95 -16.41
C ILE A 355 23.29 10.68 -16.98
N PRO A 356 23.48 10.69 -18.31
CA PRO A 356 24.77 10.48 -18.93
C PRO A 356 25.73 11.65 -18.62
N GLN A 357 27.00 11.38 -18.48
CA GLN A 357 28.03 12.42 -18.34
C GLN A 357 28.26 13.19 -19.66
N LYS A 358 27.94 12.57 -20.81
CA LYS A 358 28.08 13.16 -22.15
C LYS A 358 26.96 12.71 -23.08
N VAL A 359 26.54 13.60 -23.99
CA VAL A 359 25.59 13.34 -25.08
C VAL A 359 26.14 13.89 -26.37
N SER A 360 25.70 13.40 -27.52
CA SER A 360 26.12 13.91 -28.84
C SER A 360 25.11 14.95 -29.36
N ALA A 361 25.61 16.03 -29.96
CA ALA A 361 24.77 17.00 -30.64
C ALA A 361 24.16 16.42 -31.92
N PRO A 362 23.00 16.91 -32.38
CA PRO A 362 22.20 17.96 -31.77
C PRO A 362 21.39 17.43 -30.59
N VAL A 363 21.16 18.26 -29.57
CA VAL A 363 20.24 18.02 -28.46
C VAL A 363 19.13 19.05 -28.53
N LEU A 364 17.88 18.64 -28.44
CA LEU A 364 16.74 19.55 -28.45
C LEU A 364 16.29 19.91 -27.03
N LYS A 365 15.85 21.15 -26.83
CA LYS A 365 15.20 21.56 -25.59
C LYS A 365 13.99 20.66 -25.32
N GLY A 366 13.91 20.09 -24.09
CA GLY A 366 12.86 19.15 -23.71
C GLY A 366 13.15 17.69 -24.11
N GLU A 367 14.30 17.40 -24.70
CA GLU A 367 14.75 16.02 -24.94
C GLU A 367 15.05 15.33 -23.62
N LYS A 368 14.59 14.07 -23.44
CA LYS A 368 14.82 13.29 -22.23
C LYS A 368 16.27 12.85 -22.13
N LEU A 369 16.97 13.29 -21.10
CA LEU A 369 18.36 12.97 -20.86
C LEU A 369 18.56 11.80 -19.90
N GLY A 370 17.56 11.52 -19.05
CA GLY A 370 17.64 10.47 -18.04
C GLY A 370 16.53 10.61 -17.00
N ARG A 371 16.84 10.21 -15.77
CA ARG A 371 15.90 10.33 -14.66
C ARG A 371 16.62 10.54 -13.32
N ILE A 372 15.87 11.04 -12.36
CA ILE A 372 16.19 10.97 -10.93
C ILE A 372 15.36 9.84 -10.35
N ALA A 373 15.98 8.96 -9.60
CA ALA A 373 15.34 7.77 -9.08
C ALA A 373 15.55 7.67 -7.56
N TYR A 374 14.47 7.38 -6.85
CA TYR A 374 14.42 7.21 -5.40
C TYR A 374 14.32 5.73 -5.06
N TYR A 375 15.18 5.27 -4.15
CA TYR A 375 15.27 3.88 -3.75
C TYR A 375 15.13 3.73 -2.23
N LEU A 376 14.36 2.74 -1.81
CA LEU A 376 14.30 2.27 -0.43
C LEU A 376 14.75 0.81 -0.41
N ASP A 377 15.76 0.48 0.39
CA ASP A 377 16.36 -0.86 0.45
C ASP A 377 16.74 -1.43 -0.92
N GLY A 378 17.23 -0.56 -1.81
CA GLY A 378 17.61 -0.91 -3.18
C GLY A 378 16.44 -1.13 -4.14
N LYS A 379 15.20 -1.04 -3.70
CA LYS A 379 14.01 -1.10 -4.55
C LYS A 379 13.62 0.30 -5.02
N LEU A 380 13.35 0.45 -6.32
CA LEU A 380 12.83 1.71 -6.87
C LEU A 380 11.44 2.00 -6.33
N ILE A 381 11.26 3.16 -5.68
CA ILE A 381 9.97 3.62 -5.16
C ILE A 381 9.34 4.71 -6.02
N ASP A 382 10.16 5.59 -6.60
CA ASP A 382 9.69 6.63 -7.53
C ASP A 382 10.80 7.07 -8.48
N SER A 383 10.43 7.71 -9.60
CA SER A 383 11.41 8.30 -10.52
C SER A 383 10.82 9.42 -11.37
N TYR A 384 11.61 10.47 -11.59
CA TYR A 384 11.22 11.67 -12.35
C TYR A 384 12.13 11.88 -13.53
N PRO A 385 11.59 12.14 -14.73
CA PRO A 385 12.38 12.37 -15.93
C PRO A 385 13.15 13.69 -15.85
N VAL A 386 14.35 13.67 -16.41
CA VAL A 386 15.21 14.85 -16.59
C VAL A 386 15.27 15.19 -18.05
N TYR A 387 14.99 16.45 -18.39
CA TYR A 387 14.95 16.96 -19.74
C TYR A 387 16.00 18.04 -19.97
N ALA A 388 16.46 18.18 -21.22
CA ALA A 388 17.36 19.24 -21.64
C ALA A 388 16.73 20.63 -21.44
N GLU A 389 17.41 21.52 -20.71
CA GLU A 389 16.90 22.88 -20.44
C GLU A 389 16.95 23.80 -21.65
N ARG A 390 17.81 23.48 -22.64
CA ARG A 390 17.99 24.23 -23.89
C ARG A 390 18.42 23.31 -25.03
N SER A 391 18.32 23.81 -26.26
CA SER A 391 18.87 23.12 -27.43
C SER A 391 20.38 23.40 -27.55
N VAL A 392 21.11 22.44 -28.11
CA VAL A 392 22.50 22.57 -28.53
C VAL A 392 22.61 22.05 -29.96
N GLU A 393 23.06 22.89 -30.90
CA GLU A 393 23.19 22.51 -32.27
C GLU A 393 24.47 21.70 -32.52
N LYS A 394 24.46 20.89 -33.57
CA LYS A 394 25.65 20.16 -34.00
C LYS A 394 26.55 21.08 -34.83
N ILE A 395 27.87 20.98 -34.57
CA ILE A 395 28.87 21.67 -35.40
C ILE A 395 28.68 21.27 -36.85
N SER A 396 28.68 22.26 -37.77
CA SER A 396 28.47 22.07 -39.20
C SER A 396 29.43 22.92 -40.01
N PHE A 397 29.61 22.58 -41.29
CA PHE A 397 30.41 23.39 -42.20
C PHE A 397 29.86 24.82 -42.30
N LYS A 398 28.55 24.99 -42.31
CA LYS A 398 27.88 26.29 -42.29
C LYS A 398 28.30 27.11 -41.07
N TRP A 399 28.28 26.53 -39.88
CA TRP A 399 28.70 27.19 -38.66
C TRP A 399 30.17 27.64 -38.74
N TYR A 400 31.09 26.79 -39.26
CA TYR A 400 32.48 27.17 -39.43
C TYR A 400 32.64 28.37 -40.37
N THR A 401 31.92 28.39 -41.48
CA THR A 401 32.00 29.52 -42.45
C THR A 401 31.47 30.81 -41.81
N GLU A 402 30.34 30.77 -41.15
CA GLU A 402 29.77 31.93 -40.44
C GLU A 402 30.71 32.44 -39.34
N LYS A 403 31.34 31.55 -38.58
CA LYS A 403 32.31 31.92 -37.54
C LYS A 403 33.55 32.58 -38.13
N VAL A 404 34.14 32.03 -39.19
CA VAL A 404 35.30 32.61 -39.88
C VAL A 404 34.96 34.00 -40.43
N PHE A 405 33.80 34.18 -41.07
CA PHE A 405 33.35 35.49 -41.55
C PHE A 405 33.19 36.49 -40.39
N HIS A 406 32.59 36.08 -39.30
CA HIS A 406 32.43 36.93 -38.11
C HIS A 406 33.78 37.38 -37.55
N ASP A 407 34.71 36.43 -37.33
CA ASP A 407 36.03 36.72 -36.74
C ASP A 407 36.94 37.55 -37.68
N PHE A 408 36.63 37.55 -39.00
CA PHE A 408 37.41 38.32 -39.97
C PHE A 408 36.91 39.76 -40.15
N PHE A 409 35.63 40.00 -39.83
CA PHE A 409 35.00 41.34 -40.08
C PHE A 409 34.65 42.09 -38.77
N HIS A 410 34.91 41.49 -37.60
CA HIS A 410 34.74 42.10 -36.27
C HIS A 410 35.98 41.94 -35.45
#